data_15ea79f9d638d69d5b157e1b73dfcbbe
#
_entry.id   15ea79f9d638d69d5b157e1b73dfcbbe
#
_cell.length_a   1.000
_cell.length_b   1.000
_cell.length_c   1.000
_cell.angle_alpha   90.00
_cell.angle_beta   90.00
_cell.angle_gamma   90.00
#
_symmetry.space_group_name_H-M   'P 1'
#
loop_
_entity.id
_entity.type
_entity.pdbx_description
1 polymer ?
#
loop_
_entity_poly.entity_id
_entity_poly.type
_entity_poly.pdbx_seq_one_letter_code
_entity_poly.pdbx_strand_id
1 'polypeptide(L)'
;MHWIRCLWTIALVVVTGCTNRASSPRGRLLVGVVAYGEEQQSLNRYDRFLTYLGESTQAIIELEPAHNELKANERIESQTWSLAFAPPGLAAIAIAKAQYQPLFPLQGANTERAAIVVAQESAYQTLAELNGATVAFGQPGSATGYYLPLYDLYGLTLAEARFAPTPKTVLDWIASGEVDAGALSKAEFDRFRLDVTAAPLRVVHTSRNLPTGVVLVGPTVDRRQQELLRDVMNAAPPAIATEAGYVPNADVPDYRFFIEIVDKVKPIESQIRDRPARLFASP
;
A
#
# COMPACT_ATOMS: atom_id res chain seq x y z
N MET A 1 -65.84 -69.05 20.43
CA MET A 1 -64.40 -69.15 20.14
C MET A 1 -64.18 -68.49 18.78
N HIS A 2 -63.96 -67.18 18.71
CA HIS A 2 -63.58 -66.48 17.46
C HIS A 2 -62.54 -65.41 17.81
N TRP A 3 -61.36 -65.58 17.32
CA TRP A 3 -60.22 -64.66 17.45
C TRP A 3 -60.31 -63.62 16.34
N ILE A 4 -60.47 -62.35 16.73
CA ILE A 4 -60.36 -61.20 15.84
C ILE A 4 -58.97 -60.69 15.88
N ARG A 5 -58.23 -60.80 14.75
CA ARG A 5 -56.91 -60.19 14.55
C ARG A 5 -57.12 -58.73 14.10
N CYS A 6 -56.75 -57.76 14.96
CA CYS A 6 -56.61 -56.39 14.56
C CYS A 6 -55.26 -56.19 13.90
N LEU A 7 -55.23 -55.83 12.61
CA LEU A 7 -54.06 -55.36 11.87
C LEU A 7 -53.96 -53.84 12.09
N TRP A 8 -52.92 -53.40 12.79
CA TRP A 8 -52.54 -52.01 12.87
C TRP A 8 -51.59 -51.69 11.70
N THR A 9 -52.07 -50.91 10.73
CA THR A 9 -51.23 -50.31 9.68
C THR A 9 -50.58 -49.04 10.21
N ILE A 10 -49.23 -49.09 10.46
CA ILE A 10 -48.44 -47.92 10.79
C ILE A 10 -48.12 -47.18 9.49
N ALA A 11 -48.71 -46.02 9.30
CA ALA A 11 -48.37 -45.10 8.21
C ALA A 11 -47.10 -44.35 8.57
N LEU A 12 -45.99 -44.66 7.88
CA LEU A 12 -44.69 -43.97 8.01
C LEU A 12 -44.77 -42.66 7.22
N VAL A 13 -44.97 -41.53 7.89
CA VAL A 13 -44.87 -40.20 7.30
C VAL A 13 -43.40 -39.82 7.18
N VAL A 14 -42.85 -39.94 5.97
CA VAL A 14 -41.49 -39.40 5.65
C VAL A 14 -41.58 -37.89 5.49
N VAL A 15 -41.23 -37.15 6.54
CA VAL A 15 -41.07 -35.70 6.45
C VAL A 15 -39.72 -35.42 5.79
N THR A 16 -39.72 -35.15 4.48
CA THR A 16 -38.56 -34.58 3.76
C THR A 16 -38.37 -33.13 4.19
N GLY A 17 -37.65 -32.92 5.29
CA GLY A 17 -37.16 -31.62 5.70
C GLY A 17 -36.10 -31.13 4.71
N CYS A 18 -36.45 -30.20 3.84
CA CYS A 18 -35.44 -29.37 3.14
C CYS A 18 -34.68 -28.58 4.20
N THR A 19 -33.58 -29.14 4.70
CA THR A 19 -32.64 -28.37 5.48
C THR A 19 -31.96 -27.37 4.54
N ASN A 20 -32.47 -26.15 4.54
CA ASN A 20 -31.77 -25.00 4.01
C ASN A 20 -30.49 -24.87 4.86
N ARG A 21 -29.39 -25.52 4.42
CA ARG A 21 -28.07 -25.32 5.03
C ARG A 21 -27.69 -23.87 4.72
N ALA A 22 -27.99 -22.97 5.64
CA ALA A 22 -27.30 -21.70 5.70
C ALA A 22 -25.80 -22.05 5.78
N SER A 23 -25.07 -21.84 4.68
CA SER A 23 -23.63 -22.04 4.64
C SER A 23 -23.03 -21.10 5.68
N SER A 24 -22.39 -21.66 6.71
CA SER A 24 -21.62 -20.86 7.66
C SER A 24 -20.60 -20.03 6.88
N PRO A 25 -20.41 -18.76 7.23
CA PRO A 25 -19.43 -17.91 6.54
C PRO A 25 -18.06 -18.58 6.51
N ARG A 26 -17.39 -18.59 5.35
CA ARG A 26 -16.11 -19.28 5.10
C ARG A 26 -14.91 -18.58 5.72
N GLY A 27 -15.08 -17.86 6.82
CA GLY A 27 -14.03 -17.15 7.51
C GLY A 27 -14.16 -15.65 7.41
N ARG A 28 -13.21 -14.96 7.99
CA ARG A 28 -13.08 -13.51 8.01
C ARG A 28 -11.86 -13.11 7.18
N LEU A 29 -12.02 -12.11 6.32
CA LEU A 29 -10.94 -11.54 5.51
C LEU A 29 -10.78 -10.07 5.86
N LEU A 30 -9.55 -9.66 6.17
CA LEU A 30 -9.20 -8.27 6.40
C LEU A 30 -8.65 -7.65 5.11
N VAL A 31 -9.27 -6.56 4.68
CA VAL A 31 -8.84 -5.77 3.53
C VAL A 31 -8.11 -4.54 4.02
N GLY A 32 -6.79 -4.52 3.85
CA GLY A 32 -5.94 -3.40 4.24
C GLY A 32 -5.88 -2.32 3.16
N VAL A 33 -5.95 -1.07 3.58
CA VAL A 33 -5.77 0.11 2.71
C VAL A 33 -4.89 1.13 3.43
N VAL A 34 -4.11 1.93 2.67
CA VAL A 34 -3.38 3.06 3.24
C VAL A 34 -4.19 4.33 3.00
N ALA A 35 -4.52 5.03 4.09
CA ALA A 35 -5.37 6.22 4.08
C ALA A 35 -4.66 7.36 4.82
N TYR A 36 -3.95 8.22 4.08
CA TYR A 36 -3.16 9.34 4.64
C TYR A 36 -4.05 10.49 5.10
N GLY A 37 -4.60 10.39 6.30
CA GLY A 37 -5.43 11.47 6.87
C GLY A 37 -6.70 11.77 6.07
N GLU A 38 -7.12 10.83 5.23
CA GLU A 38 -8.32 10.97 4.42
C GLU A 38 -9.57 10.88 5.32
N GLU A 39 -10.54 11.71 5.01
CA GLU A 39 -11.84 11.66 5.66
C GLU A 39 -12.55 10.33 5.37
N GLN A 40 -13.48 9.94 6.22
CA GLN A 40 -14.31 8.73 6.09
C GLN A 40 -14.90 8.57 4.68
N GLN A 41 -15.18 9.66 3.97
CA GLN A 41 -15.72 9.65 2.61
C GLN A 41 -14.80 8.96 1.59
N SER A 42 -13.48 9.06 1.73
CA SER A 42 -12.56 8.40 0.82
C SER A 42 -12.50 6.89 1.02
N LEU A 43 -12.84 6.40 2.21
CA LEU A 43 -12.93 4.97 2.53
C LEU A 43 -14.23 4.35 2.02
N ASN A 44 -15.30 5.12 1.90
CA ASN A 44 -16.61 4.65 1.40
C ASN A 44 -16.53 4.11 -0.04
N ARG A 45 -15.51 4.47 -0.81
CA ARG A 45 -15.26 3.89 -2.14
C ARG A 45 -15.09 2.36 -2.13
N TYR A 46 -14.78 1.78 -0.99
CA TYR A 46 -14.62 0.33 -0.85
C TYR A 46 -15.93 -0.38 -0.49
N ASP A 47 -16.98 0.31 -0.03
CA ASP A 47 -18.20 -0.31 0.52
C ASP A 47 -18.86 -1.30 -0.45
N ARG A 48 -19.02 -0.91 -1.72
CA ARG A 48 -19.62 -1.78 -2.75
C ARG A 48 -18.71 -2.97 -3.06
N PHE A 49 -17.41 -2.77 -3.08
CA PHE A 49 -16.44 -3.85 -3.28
C PHE A 49 -16.45 -4.85 -2.13
N LEU A 50 -16.47 -4.40 -0.87
CA LEU A 50 -16.55 -5.27 0.30
C LEU A 50 -17.82 -6.09 0.33
N THR A 51 -18.96 -5.46 0.02
CA THR A 51 -20.25 -6.15 -0.10
C THR A 51 -20.21 -7.21 -1.19
N TYR A 52 -19.79 -6.84 -2.40
CA TYR A 52 -19.64 -7.76 -3.53
C TYR A 52 -18.73 -8.95 -3.21
N LEU A 53 -17.57 -8.67 -2.60
CA LEU A 53 -16.61 -9.71 -2.23
C LEU A 53 -17.20 -10.66 -1.18
N GLY A 54 -17.85 -10.13 -0.15
CA GLY A 54 -18.50 -10.91 0.90
C GLY A 54 -19.60 -11.84 0.37
N GLU A 55 -20.48 -11.33 -0.49
CA GLU A 55 -21.55 -12.12 -1.14
C GLU A 55 -20.97 -13.22 -2.04
N SER A 56 -19.96 -12.88 -2.85
CA SER A 56 -19.35 -13.83 -3.80
C SER A 56 -18.50 -14.91 -3.14
N THR A 57 -17.86 -14.60 -2.01
CA THR A 57 -16.98 -15.55 -1.29
C THR A 57 -17.65 -16.21 -0.09
N GLN A 58 -18.82 -15.72 0.32
CA GLN A 58 -19.51 -16.12 1.56
C GLN A 58 -18.63 -15.94 2.81
N ALA A 59 -17.78 -14.91 2.80
CA ALA A 59 -16.89 -14.54 3.91
C ALA A 59 -17.33 -13.20 4.53
N ILE A 60 -16.95 -12.97 5.77
CA ILE A 60 -17.07 -11.67 6.42
C ILE A 60 -15.88 -10.84 5.97
N ILE A 61 -16.13 -9.72 5.30
CA ILE A 61 -15.09 -8.84 4.79
C ILE A 61 -15.06 -7.58 5.64
N GLU A 62 -13.87 -7.22 6.15
CA GLU A 62 -13.68 -6.03 6.96
C GLU A 62 -12.59 -5.15 6.38
N LEU A 63 -12.84 -3.83 6.30
CA LEU A 63 -11.85 -2.85 5.91
C LEU A 63 -11.02 -2.44 7.12
N GLU A 64 -9.71 -2.47 6.99
CA GLU A 64 -8.78 -1.97 8.00
C GLU A 64 -7.87 -0.90 7.39
N PRO A 65 -8.14 0.40 7.62
CA PRO A 65 -7.27 1.47 7.16
C PRO A 65 -6.03 1.60 8.04
N ALA A 66 -4.87 1.76 7.42
CA ALA A 66 -3.66 2.23 8.06
C ALA A 66 -3.45 3.72 7.74
N HIS A 67 -3.30 4.54 8.76
CA HIS A 67 -3.24 6.00 8.60
C HIS A 67 -1.85 6.54 8.24
N ASN A 68 -0.86 5.67 8.13
CA ASN A 68 0.49 5.99 7.65
C ASN A 68 1.22 4.70 7.21
N GLU A 69 2.36 4.89 6.52
CA GLU A 69 3.17 3.79 6.00
C GLU A 69 3.73 2.88 7.10
N LEU A 70 4.13 3.43 8.24
CA LEU A 70 4.66 2.62 9.35
C LEU A 70 3.64 1.60 9.83
N LYS A 71 2.38 2.04 10.01
CA LYS A 71 1.30 1.14 10.43
C LYS A 71 0.96 0.12 9.36
N ALA A 72 0.97 0.53 8.09
CA ALA A 72 0.76 -0.39 6.98
C ALA A 72 1.88 -1.46 6.91
N ASN A 73 3.14 -1.06 7.07
CA ASN A 73 4.27 -1.98 7.12
C ASN A 73 4.15 -2.99 8.27
N GLU A 74 3.77 -2.56 9.48
CA GLU A 74 3.52 -3.45 10.61
C GLU A 74 2.46 -4.52 10.28
N ARG A 75 1.38 -4.12 9.57
CA ARG A 75 0.31 -5.04 9.16
C ARG A 75 0.75 -6.03 8.09
N ILE A 76 1.59 -5.58 7.16
CA ILE A 76 2.20 -6.45 6.14
C ILE A 76 3.19 -7.42 6.77
N GLU A 77 4.11 -6.95 7.60
CA GLU A 77 5.13 -7.80 8.24
C GLU A 77 4.50 -8.84 9.19
N SER A 78 3.44 -8.46 9.90
CA SER A 78 2.67 -9.39 10.73
C SER A 78 1.69 -10.27 9.94
N GLN A 79 1.61 -10.12 8.61
CA GLN A 79 0.74 -10.89 7.70
C GLN A 79 -0.75 -10.84 8.12
N THR A 80 -1.16 -9.70 8.71
CA THR A 80 -2.52 -9.54 9.26
C THR A 80 -3.57 -9.37 8.17
N TRP A 81 -3.24 -8.67 7.08
CA TRP A 81 -4.17 -8.40 6.00
C TRP A 81 -4.31 -9.61 5.05
N SER A 82 -5.54 -10.01 4.80
CA SER A 82 -5.85 -11.05 3.81
C SER A 82 -5.74 -10.54 2.38
N LEU A 83 -6.17 -9.30 2.15
CA LEU A 83 -5.97 -8.51 0.94
C LEU A 83 -5.37 -7.16 1.32
N ALA A 84 -4.57 -6.57 0.45
CA ALA A 84 -4.05 -5.22 0.66
C ALA A 84 -4.07 -4.42 -0.65
N PHE A 85 -4.65 -3.22 -0.62
CA PHE A 85 -4.49 -2.23 -1.68
C PHE A 85 -3.23 -1.42 -1.37
N ALA A 86 -2.12 -1.86 -1.93
CA ALA A 86 -0.79 -1.43 -1.55
C ALA A 86 -0.21 -0.41 -2.55
N PRO A 87 0.18 0.80 -2.10
CA PRO A 87 1.01 1.69 -2.90
C PRO A 87 2.37 1.06 -3.20
N PRO A 88 3.13 1.56 -4.18
CA PRO A 88 4.35 0.91 -4.68
C PRO A 88 5.36 0.50 -3.62
N GLY A 89 5.64 1.37 -2.64
CA GLY A 89 6.59 1.09 -1.55
C GLY A 89 6.17 -0.09 -0.69
N LEU A 90 4.92 -0.07 -0.23
CA LEU A 90 4.34 -1.14 0.57
C LEU A 90 4.27 -2.45 -0.22
N ALA A 91 3.94 -2.38 -1.52
CA ALA A 91 3.88 -3.53 -2.40
C ALA A 91 5.24 -4.23 -2.52
N ALA A 92 6.33 -3.48 -2.74
CA ALA A 92 7.67 -4.04 -2.81
C ALA A 92 8.07 -4.75 -1.51
N ILE A 93 7.80 -4.14 -0.35
CA ILE A 93 8.06 -4.75 0.96
C ILE A 93 7.24 -6.03 1.14
N ALA A 94 5.95 -5.98 0.84
CA ALA A 94 5.04 -7.10 0.99
C ALA A 94 5.46 -8.30 0.14
N ILE A 95 5.85 -8.07 -1.12
CA ILE A 95 6.30 -9.12 -2.03
C ILE A 95 7.65 -9.67 -1.59
N ALA A 96 8.63 -8.80 -1.31
CA ALA A 96 10.00 -9.20 -1.01
C ALA A 96 10.17 -9.85 0.38
N LYS A 97 9.44 -9.36 1.39
CA LYS A 97 9.71 -9.70 2.80
C LYS A 97 8.59 -10.48 3.49
N ALA A 98 7.33 -10.30 3.05
CA ALA A 98 6.18 -10.85 3.74
C ALA A 98 5.40 -11.90 2.92
N GLN A 99 5.93 -12.33 1.77
CA GLN A 99 5.38 -13.41 0.93
C GLN A 99 3.98 -13.12 0.37
N TYR A 100 3.56 -11.87 0.30
CA TYR A 100 2.34 -11.51 -0.38
C TYR A 100 2.47 -11.72 -1.89
N GLN A 101 1.35 -12.10 -2.53
CA GLN A 101 1.31 -12.31 -3.97
C GLN A 101 0.49 -11.22 -4.66
N PRO A 102 1.00 -10.61 -5.73
CA PRO A 102 0.27 -9.60 -6.47
C PRO A 102 -0.88 -10.23 -7.27
N LEU A 103 -2.05 -9.57 -7.23
CA LEU A 103 -3.24 -9.98 -7.97
C LEU A 103 -3.57 -9.06 -9.14
N PHE A 104 -3.72 -7.75 -8.90
CA PHE A 104 -4.18 -6.77 -9.88
C PHE A 104 -3.47 -5.43 -9.69
N PRO A 105 -3.09 -4.72 -10.77
CA PRO A 105 -2.59 -3.36 -10.64
C PRO A 105 -3.68 -2.42 -10.10
N LEU A 106 -3.28 -1.45 -9.30
CA LEU A 106 -4.15 -0.32 -8.97
C LEU A 106 -4.27 0.61 -10.17
N GLN A 107 -5.39 1.34 -10.22
CA GLN A 107 -5.57 2.40 -11.22
C GLN A 107 -4.51 3.49 -11.04
N GLY A 108 -4.07 4.05 -12.14
CA GLY A 108 -3.04 5.08 -12.19
C GLY A 108 -2.08 4.85 -13.35
N ALA A 109 -1.32 5.87 -13.67
CA ALA A 109 -0.26 5.76 -14.67
C ALA A 109 1.04 5.34 -14.00
N ASN A 110 1.87 4.52 -14.69
CA ASN A 110 3.24 4.21 -14.28
C ASN A 110 4.16 5.44 -14.45
N THR A 111 3.71 6.60 -14.00
CA THR A 111 4.38 7.89 -14.18
C THR A 111 4.79 8.53 -12.85
N GLU A 112 4.48 7.87 -11.75
CA GLU A 112 4.86 8.39 -10.43
C GLU A 112 6.39 8.39 -10.29
N ARG A 113 6.93 9.49 -9.78
CA ARG A 113 8.37 9.72 -9.59
C ARG A 113 8.61 10.39 -8.25
N ALA A 114 9.75 10.12 -7.65
CA ALA A 114 10.28 10.97 -6.59
C ALA A 114 10.86 12.26 -7.18
N ALA A 115 10.75 13.33 -6.41
CA ALA A 115 11.44 14.59 -6.67
C ALA A 115 12.26 14.98 -5.45
N ILE A 116 13.50 15.46 -5.68
CA ILE A 116 14.30 16.14 -4.67
C ILE A 116 14.22 17.63 -4.96
N VAL A 117 13.76 18.37 -3.96
CA VAL A 117 13.36 19.78 -4.05
C VAL A 117 14.22 20.63 -3.14
N VAL A 118 14.53 21.82 -3.57
CA VAL A 118 15.27 22.85 -2.81
C VAL A 118 14.57 24.20 -2.95
N ALA A 119 14.95 25.18 -2.14
CA ALA A 119 14.53 26.56 -2.36
C ALA A 119 15.03 27.08 -3.73
N GLN A 120 14.28 27.96 -4.39
CA GLN A 120 14.62 28.51 -5.73
C GLN A 120 16.02 29.09 -5.78
N GLU A 121 16.41 29.84 -4.73
CA GLU A 121 17.71 30.54 -4.62
C GLU A 121 18.81 29.67 -3.99
N SER A 122 18.55 28.39 -3.76
CA SER A 122 19.53 27.45 -3.21
C SER A 122 20.73 27.29 -4.13
N ALA A 123 21.94 27.16 -3.54
CA ALA A 123 23.15 26.90 -4.27
C ALA A 123 23.23 25.47 -4.84
N TYR A 124 22.46 24.53 -4.29
CA TYR A 124 22.48 23.13 -4.70
C TYR A 124 21.83 22.93 -6.08
N GLN A 125 22.59 22.50 -7.07
CA GLN A 125 22.16 22.28 -8.45
C GLN A 125 22.10 20.78 -8.82
N THR A 126 22.85 19.95 -8.11
CA THR A 126 23.00 18.51 -8.36
C THR A 126 22.85 17.71 -7.07
N LEU A 127 22.59 16.41 -7.20
CA LEU A 127 22.51 15.50 -6.04
C LEU A 127 23.85 15.46 -5.26
N ALA A 128 24.97 15.46 -5.97
CA ALA A 128 26.30 15.37 -5.34
C ALA A 128 26.61 16.56 -4.42
N GLU A 129 26.10 17.74 -4.73
CA GLU A 129 26.28 18.95 -3.93
C GLU A 129 25.49 18.89 -2.60
N LEU A 130 24.50 18.00 -2.47
CA LEU A 130 23.80 17.77 -1.21
C LEU A 130 24.64 17.02 -0.15
N ASN A 131 25.89 16.70 -0.45
CA ASN A 131 26.81 16.16 0.55
C ASN A 131 27.03 17.18 1.67
N GLY A 132 26.76 16.79 2.92
CA GLY A 132 26.79 17.69 4.08
C GLY A 132 25.51 18.53 4.28
N ALA A 133 24.49 18.40 3.44
CA ALA A 133 23.20 19.10 3.59
C ALA A 133 22.30 18.42 4.64
N THR A 134 21.34 19.17 5.15
CA THR A 134 20.21 18.64 5.92
C THR A 134 19.06 18.35 4.96
N VAL A 135 18.60 17.09 4.89
CA VAL A 135 17.57 16.66 3.94
C VAL A 135 16.36 16.11 4.66
N ALA A 136 15.17 16.58 4.26
CA ALA A 136 13.90 16.05 4.71
C ALA A 136 13.45 14.88 3.83
N PHE A 137 13.08 13.77 4.46
CA PHE A 137 12.48 12.60 3.83
C PHE A 137 11.06 12.39 4.32
N GLY A 138 10.25 11.65 3.56
CA GLY A 138 8.99 11.09 4.03
C GLY A 138 9.19 9.97 5.04
N GLN A 139 8.10 9.37 5.48
CA GLN A 139 8.16 8.25 6.43
C GLN A 139 8.72 6.98 5.79
N PRO A 140 9.41 6.11 6.56
CA PRO A 140 9.79 4.77 6.11
C PRO A 140 8.58 4.00 5.55
N GLY A 141 8.74 3.40 4.37
CA GLY A 141 7.65 2.78 3.62
C GLY A 141 7.21 3.57 2.39
N SER A 142 7.42 4.90 2.38
CA SER A 142 7.13 5.73 1.21
C SER A 142 8.09 5.43 0.06
N ALA A 143 7.53 5.13 -1.12
CA ALA A 143 8.35 4.91 -2.31
C ALA A 143 9.07 6.17 -2.76
N THR A 144 8.34 7.28 -2.82
CA THR A 144 8.78 8.56 -3.40
C THR A 144 9.40 9.51 -2.37
N GLY A 145 8.96 9.42 -1.12
CA GLY A 145 9.50 10.26 -0.05
C GLY A 145 10.69 9.63 0.68
N TYR A 146 10.90 8.30 0.55
CA TYR A 146 11.90 7.59 1.35
C TYR A 146 12.83 6.71 0.49
N TYR A 147 12.34 5.60 -0.10
CA TYR A 147 13.21 4.61 -0.74
C TYR A 147 13.95 5.14 -1.97
N LEU A 148 13.24 5.74 -2.93
CA LEU A 148 13.87 6.27 -4.14
C LEU A 148 14.87 7.40 -3.83
N PRO A 149 14.50 8.41 -3.01
CA PRO A 149 15.45 9.46 -2.66
C PRO A 149 16.71 8.94 -1.96
N LEU A 150 16.58 7.98 -1.04
CA LEU A 150 17.73 7.37 -0.37
C LEU A 150 18.60 6.57 -1.33
N TYR A 151 17.99 5.93 -2.33
CA TYR A 151 18.71 5.24 -3.38
C TYR A 151 19.44 6.23 -4.30
N ASP A 152 18.79 7.31 -4.72
CA ASP A 152 19.37 8.32 -5.60
C ASP A 152 20.50 9.12 -4.92
N LEU A 153 20.40 9.32 -3.60
CA LEU A 153 21.44 9.96 -2.77
C LEU A 153 22.46 8.95 -2.21
N TYR A 154 22.37 7.66 -2.58
CA TYR A 154 23.28 6.64 -2.03
C TYR A 154 24.75 6.98 -2.30
N GLY A 155 25.58 6.88 -1.26
CA GLY A 155 27.00 7.24 -1.27
C GLY A 155 27.31 8.59 -0.63
N LEU A 156 26.31 9.42 -0.38
CA LEU A 156 26.51 10.71 0.29
C LEU A 156 26.52 10.55 1.82
N THR A 157 27.11 11.56 2.47
CA THR A 157 26.97 11.79 3.91
C THR A 157 26.23 13.10 4.10
N LEU A 158 25.06 13.05 4.73
CA LEU A 158 24.25 14.22 5.05
C LEU A 158 24.61 14.74 6.44
N ALA A 159 24.49 16.05 6.68
CA ALA A 159 24.59 16.58 8.04
C ALA A 159 23.49 15.99 8.93
N GLU A 160 22.29 15.92 8.40
CA GLU A 160 21.13 15.34 9.09
C GLU A 160 20.08 14.84 8.07
N ALA A 161 19.43 13.72 8.36
CA ALA A 161 18.22 13.27 7.70
C ALA A 161 17.04 13.48 8.64
N ARG A 162 16.04 14.27 8.21
CA ARG A 162 14.79 14.52 8.95
C ARG A 162 13.63 13.80 8.31
N PHE A 163 12.65 13.36 9.10
CA PHE A 163 11.49 12.61 8.64
C PHE A 163 10.22 13.43 8.85
N ALA A 164 9.66 13.92 7.77
CA ALA A 164 8.44 14.72 7.80
C ALA A 164 7.20 13.82 7.87
N PRO A 165 6.16 14.22 8.63
CA PRO A 165 4.92 13.46 8.73
C PRO A 165 4.07 13.53 7.45
N THR A 166 4.21 14.59 6.65
CA THR A 166 3.45 14.80 5.41
C THR A 166 4.33 15.43 4.32
N PRO A 167 4.00 15.24 3.04
CA PRO A 167 4.67 15.91 1.92
C PRO A 167 4.64 17.43 2.02
N LYS A 168 3.54 17.99 2.50
CA LYS A 168 3.43 19.45 2.73
C LYS A 168 4.46 19.93 3.75
N THR A 169 4.66 19.18 4.84
CA THR A 169 5.67 19.51 5.87
C THR A 169 7.08 19.53 5.28
N VAL A 170 7.41 18.62 4.33
CA VAL A 170 8.69 18.66 3.61
C VAL A 170 8.88 20.02 2.92
N LEU A 171 7.87 20.48 2.18
CA LEU A 171 7.94 21.75 1.44
C LEU A 171 8.01 22.95 2.39
N ASP A 172 7.25 22.94 3.48
CA ASP A 172 7.26 24.01 4.49
C ASP A 172 8.66 24.13 5.14
N TRP A 173 9.31 23.02 5.47
CA TRP A 173 10.66 23.02 6.05
C TRP A 173 11.72 23.53 5.08
N ILE A 174 11.61 23.21 3.77
CA ILE A 174 12.52 23.78 2.75
C ILE A 174 12.29 25.30 2.66
N ALA A 175 11.04 25.73 2.57
CA ALA A 175 10.70 27.13 2.39
C ALA A 175 11.04 28.01 3.60
N SER A 176 11.00 27.46 4.82
CA SER A 176 11.44 28.14 6.04
C SER A 176 12.96 28.10 6.29
N GLY A 177 13.70 27.29 5.50
CA GLY A 177 15.13 27.09 5.69
C GLY A 177 15.49 26.16 6.84
N GLU A 178 14.53 25.39 7.36
CA GLU A 178 14.79 24.36 8.38
C GLU A 178 15.57 23.17 7.82
N VAL A 179 15.46 22.91 6.51
CA VAL A 179 16.24 21.91 5.77
C VAL A 179 16.70 22.51 4.44
N ASP A 180 17.81 22.00 3.92
CA ASP A 180 18.39 22.44 2.65
C ASP A 180 17.65 21.87 1.44
N ALA A 181 17.19 20.63 1.56
CA ALA A 181 16.47 19.89 0.52
C ALA A 181 15.41 18.97 1.12
N GLY A 182 14.52 18.48 0.28
CA GLY A 182 13.54 17.49 0.72
C GLY A 182 13.01 16.62 -0.42
N ALA A 183 12.46 15.49 -0.05
CA ALA A 183 12.01 14.44 -0.96
C ALA A 183 10.51 14.15 -0.78
N LEU A 184 9.80 14.09 -1.91
CA LEU A 184 8.37 13.78 -1.99
C LEU A 184 8.04 13.27 -3.40
N SER A 185 6.78 12.92 -3.69
CA SER A 185 6.42 12.62 -5.07
C SER A 185 6.39 13.90 -5.93
N LYS A 186 6.70 13.74 -7.23
CA LYS A 186 6.61 14.86 -8.18
C LYS A 186 5.18 15.39 -8.26
N ALA A 187 4.18 14.53 -8.18
CA ALA A 187 2.77 14.91 -8.19
C ALA A 187 2.39 15.73 -6.94
N GLU A 188 2.85 15.33 -5.75
CA GLU A 188 2.64 16.08 -4.51
C GLU A 188 3.35 17.44 -4.57
N PHE A 189 4.58 17.51 -5.10
CA PHE A 189 5.26 18.77 -5.33
C PHE A 189 4.42 19.70 -6.22
N ASP A 190 3.94 19.21 -7.36
CA ASP A 190 3.14 20.03 -8.30
C ASP A 190 1.83 20.49 -7.67
N ARG A 191 1.21 19.65 -6.83
CA ARG A 191 -0.03 19.98 -6.12
C ARG A 191 0.18 21.02 -5.03
N PHE A 192 1.19 20.87 -4.18
CA PHE A 192 1.33 21.68 -2.95
C PHE A 192 2.27 22.87 -3.08
N ARG A 193 3.12 22.96 -4.13
CA ARG A 193 4.09 24.04 -4.28
C ARG A 193 3.46 25.44 -4.32
N LEU A 194 2.20 25.55 -4.75
CA LEU A 194 1.47 26.84 -4.80
C LEU A 194 0.91 27.24 -3.44
N ASP A 195 0.77 26.29 -2.52
CA ASP A 195 0.31 26.54 -1.14
C ASP A 195 1.45 26.99 -0.23
N VAL A 196 2.71 26.86 -0.69
CA VAL A 196 3.89 27.27 0.05
C VAL A 196 4.24 28.70 -0.32
N THR A 197 4.02 29.62 0.61
CA THR A 197 4.16 31.07 0.36
C THR A 197 5.47 31.68 0.88
N ALA A 198 6.22 30.93 1.74
CA ALA A 198 7.42 31.48 2.39
C ALA A 198 8.60 31.67 1.42
N ALA A 199 8.78 30.74 0.47
CA ALA A 199 9.79 30.86 -0.59
C ALA A 199 9.41 30.00 -1.80
N PRO A 200 9.73 30.42 -3.05
CA PRO A 200 9.56 29.58 -4.22
C PRO A 200 10.53 28.39 -4.17
N LEU A 201 10.07 27.26 -4.71
CA LEU A 201 10.76 25.98 -4.68
C LEU A 201 11.03 25.47 -6.10
N ARG A 202 12.12 24.71 -6.27
CA ARG A 202 12.46 24.04 -7.53
C ARG A 202 12.92 22.61 -7.32
N VAL A 203 12.73 21.79 -8.36
CA VAL A 203 13.21 20.40 -8.42
C VAL A 203 14.67 20.39 -8.88
N VAL A 204 15.52 19.70 -8.12
CA VAL A 204 16.93 19.43 -8.48
C VAL A 204 17.05 18.10 -9.21
N HIS A 205 16.27 17.12 -8.79
CA HIS A 205 16.32 15.78 -9.36
C HIS A 205 14.92 15.16 -9.43
N THR A 206 14.71 14.35 -10.45
CA THR A 206 13.52 13.51 -10.59
C THR A 206 13.96 12.09 -10.87
N SER A 207 13.48 11.15 -10.07
CA SER A 207 13.78 9.73 -10.23
C SER A 207 13.20 9.14 -11.52
N ARG A 208 13.55 7.89 -11.83
CA ARG A 208 12.80 7.09 -12.81
C ARG A 208 11.38 6.80 -12.35
N ASN A 209 10.54 6.37 -13.29
CA ASN A 209 9.15 6.00 -13.01
C ASN A 209 9.07 4.81 -12.06
N LEU A 210 8.07 4.86 -11.18
CA LEU A 210 7.64 3.74 -10.35
C LEU A 210 6.55 2.93 -11.05
N PRO A 211 6.44 1.64 -10.75
CA PRO A 211 5.23 0.88 -11.07
C PRO A 211 4.03 1.46 -10.30
N THR A 212 2.81 1.23 -10.79
CA THR A 212 1.60 1.54 -10.02
C THR A 212 1.55 0.68 -8.74
N GLY A 213 0.69 1.05 -7.78
CA GLY A 213 0.35 0.16 -6.69
C GLY A 213 -0.32 -1.13 -7.19
N VAL A 214 -0.56 -2.06 -6.29
CA VAL A 214 -1.13 -3.37 -6.60
C VAL A 214 -2.02 -3.87 -5.48
N VAL A 215 -3.06 -4.62 -5.84
CA VAL A 215 -3.80 -5.45 -4.89
C VAL A 215 -2.99 -6.71 -4.62
N LEU A 216 -2.75 -6.98 -3.35
CA LEU A 216 -1.99 -8.13 -2.87
C LEU A 216 -2.90 -9.09 -2.13
N VAL A 217 -2.61 -10.40 -2.21
CA VAL A 217 -3.18 -11.42 -1.32
C VAL A 217 -2.12 -11.91 -0.35
N GLY A 218 -2.51 -12.02 0.93
CA GLY A 218 -1.62 -12.42 2.01
C GLY A 218 -1.36 -13.93 2.04
N PRO A 219 -0.20 -14.36 2.56
CA PRO A 219 0.18 -15.77 2.63
C PRO A 219 -0.65 -16.59 3.62
N THR A 220 -1.36 -15.96 4.55
CA THR A 220 -2.27 -16.60 5.50
C THR A 220 -3.59 -17.05 4.87
N VAL A 221 -3.92 -16.56 3.67
CA VAL A 221 -5.07 -17.00 2.88
C VAL A 221 -4.70 -18.30 2.17
N ASP A 222 -5.48 -19.36 2.36
CA ASP A 222 -5.21 -20.62 1.70
C ASP A 222 -5.32 -20.53 0.18
N ARG A 223 -4.60 -21.41 -0.54
CA ARG A 223 -4.48 -21.37 -1.99
C ARG A 223 -5.82 -21.38 -2.73
N ARG A 224 -6.76 -22.19 -2.28
CA ARG A 224 -8.09 -22.28 -2.90
C ARG A 224 -8.86 -20.97 -2.73
N GLN A 225 -8.73 -20.34 -1.58
CA GLN A 225 -9.34 -19.05 -1.30
C GLN A 225 -8.65 -17.92 -2.09
N GLN A 226 -7.32 -17.98 -2.28
CA GLN A 226 -6.60 -17.04 -3.15
C GLN A 226 -7.08 -17.14 -4.61
N GLU A 227 -7.25 -18.34 -5.15
CA GLU A 227 -7.80 -18.58 -6.48
C GLU A 227 -9.24 -18.03 -6.60
N LEU A 228 -10.10 -18.32 -5.62
CA LEU A 228 -11.47 -17.78 -5.56
C LEU A 228 -11.48 -16.24 -5.53
N LEU A 229 -10.64 -15.63 -4.71
CA LEU A 229 -10.52 -14.16 -4.64
C LEU A 229 -10.10 -13.56 -5.98
N ARG A 230 -9.13 -14.18 -6.65
CA ARG A 230 -8.68 -13.76 -7.99
C ARG A 230 -9.83 -13.84 -9.01
N ASP A 231 -10.55 -14.96 -9.05
CA ASP A 231 -11.64 -15.17 -9.99
C ASP A 231 -12.80 -14.20 -9.75
N VAL A 232 -13.20 -14.02 -8.49
CA VAL A 232 -14.25 -13.08 -8.08
C VAL A 232 -13.87 -11.65 -8.44
N MET A 233 -12.64 -11.23 -8.15
CA MET A 233 -12.17 -9.88 -8.46
C MET A 233 -12.03 -9.65 -9.98
N ASN A 234 -11.64 -10.66 -10.76
CA ASN A 234 -11.63 -10.59 -12.23
C ASN A 234 -13.04 -10.43 -12.82
N ALA A 235 -14.00 -11.10 -12.23
CA ALA A 235 -15.41 -11.07 -12.66
C ALA A 235 -16.20 -9.86 -12.11
N ALA A 236 -15.55 -9.02 -11.30
CA ALA A 236 -16.24 -7.89 -10.67
C ALA A 236 -16.83 -6.93 -11.73
N PRO A 237 -18.06 -6.43 -11.49
CA PRO A 237 -18.64 -5.40 -12.35
C PRO A 237 -17.67 -4.21 -12.52
N PRO A 238 -17.49 -3.65 -13.73
CA PRO A 238 -16.52 -2.59 -13.98
C PRO A 238 -16.67 -1.38 -13.04
N ALA A 239 -17.91 -1.02 -12.68
CA ALA A 239 -18.15 0.09 -11.74
C ALA A 239 -17.59 -0.20 -10.35
N ILE A 240 -17.66 -1.44 -9.84
CA ILE A 240 -17.13 -1.84 -8.54
C ILE A 240 -15.60 -1.83 -8.57
N ALA A 241 -14.99 -2.41 -9.59
CA ALA A 241 -13.53 -2.44 -9.73
C ALA A 241 -12.95 -1.01 -9.86
N THR A 242 -13.63 -0.16 -10.66
CA THR A 242 -13.23 1.24 -10.85
C THR A 242 -13.33 2.05 -9.56
N GLU A 243 -14.41 1.88 -8.80
CA GLU A 243 -14.63 2.58 -7.53
C GLU A 243 -13.60 2.14 -6.47
N ALA A 244 -13.33 0.84 -6.37
CA ALA A 244 -12.28 0.29 -5.49
C ALA A 244 -10.86 0.65 -5.95
N GLY A 245 -10.68 1.04 -7.22
CA GLY A 245 -9.42 1.57 -7.75
C GLY A 245 -8.44 0.51 -8.24
N TYR A 246 -8.90 -0.65 -8.74
CA TYR A 246 -8.03 -1.65 -9.37
C TYR A 246 -8.47 -1.98 -10.81
N VAL A 247 -7.58 -2.63 -11.57
CA VAL A 247 -7.81 -2.99 -12.97
C VAL A 247 -7.88 -4.51 -13.11
N PRO A 248 -9.10 -5.10 -13.28
CA PRO A 248 -9.25 -6.54 -13.53
C PRO A 248 -8.58 -6.96 -14.84
N ASN A 249 -8.15 -8.22 -14.92
CA ASN A 249 -7.56 -8.84 -16.12
C ASN A 249 -6.33 -8.10 -16.70
N ALA A 250 -5.68 -7.25 -15.92
CA ALA A 250 -4.46 -6.56 -16.31
C ALA A 250 -3.22 -7.25 -15.72
N ASP A 251 -2.11 -7.13 -16.47
CA ASP A 251 -0.82 -7.66 -16.03
C ASP A 251 -0.33 -6.92 -14.79
N VAL A 252 0.22 -7.68 -13.86
CA VAL A 252 0.82 -7.15 -12.64
C VAL A 252 2.10 -6.40 -12.98
N PRO A 253 2.33 -5.20 -12.41
CA PRO A 253 3.56 -4.45 -12.61
C PRO A 253 4.80 -5.21 -12.16
N ASP A 254 5.93 -4.99 -12.85
CA ASP A 254 7.22 -5.55 -12.45
C ASP A 254 7.83 -4.75 -11.30
N TYR A 255 7.95 -5.39 -10.15
CA TYR A 255 8.52 -4.79 -8.93
C TYR A 255 10.00 -5.11 -8.72
N ARG A 256 10.65 -5.93 -9.56
CA ARG A 256 12.03 -6.41 -9.35
C ARG A 256 13.00 -5.27 -9.08
N PHE A 257 12.99 -4.26 -9.93
CA PHE A 257 13.87 -3.10 -9.74
C PHE A 257 13.58 -2.34 -8.43
N PHE A 258 12.31 -2.17 -8.07
CA PHE A 258 11.98 -1.46 -6.85
C PHE A 258 12.28 -2.29 -5.58
N ILE A 259 12.17 -3.61 -5.66
CA ILE A 259 12.64 -4.52 -4.61
C ILE A 259 14.15 -4.38 -4.40
N GLU A 260 14.96 -4.30 -5.49
CA GLU A 260 16.40 -4.05 -5.40
C GLU A 260 16.72 -2.73 -4.69
N ILE A 261 15.92 -1.68 -4.94
CA ILE A 261 16.05 -0.39 -4.23
C ILE A 261 15.80 -0.57 -2.72
N VAL A 262 14.69 -1.21 -2.36
CA VAL A 262 14.35 -1.48 -0.96
C VAL A 262 15.45 -2.28 -0.27
N ASP A 263 15.96 -3.33 -0.92
CA ASP A 263 17.05 -4.15 -0.39
C ASP A 263 18.37 -3.38 -0.23
N LYS A 264 18.66 -2.43 -1.13
CA LYS A 264 19.85 -1.58 -1.04
C LYS A 264 19.75 -0.52 0.07
N VAL A 265 18.55 0.00 0.29
CA VAL A 265 18.30 1.02 1.33
C VAL A 265 18.22 0.41 2.74
N LYS A 266 17.68 -0.79 2.88
CA LYS A 266 17.48 -1.46 4.16
C LYS A 266 18.71 -1.46 5.09
N PRO A 267 19.94 -1.77 4.64
CA PRO A 267 21.13 -1.76 5.49
C PRO A 267 21.49 -0.39 6.08
N ILE A 268 21.10 0.70 5.44
CA ILE A 268 21.41 2.06 5.90
C ILE A 268 20.36 2.66 6.82
N GLU A 269 19.20 2.01 6.99
CA GLU A 269 18.08 2.54 7.81
C GLU A 269 18.47 2.79 9.28
N SER A 270 19.41 2.04 9.83
CA SER A 270 19.92 2.26 11.20
C SER A 270 20.83 3.46 11.29
N GLN A 271 21.59 3.77 10.22
CA GLN A 271 22.60 4.83 10.19
C GLN A 271 22.05 6.19 9.73
N ILE A 272 20.90 6.17 9.03
CA ILE A 272 20.29 7.41 8.53
C ILE A 272 19.80 8.34 9.64
N ARG A 273 19.61 7.81 10.85
CA ARG A 273 19.23 8.59 12.04
C ARG A 273 20.41 9.16 12.81
N ASP A 274 21.62 8.77 12.44
CA ASP A 274 22.84 9.31 13.04
C ASP A 274 23.11 10.73 12.53
N ARG A 275 23.97 11.45 13.23
CA ARG A 275 24.48 12.76 12.81
C ARG A 275 26.01 12.72 12.81
N PRO A 276 26.65 12.77 11.65
CA PRO A 276 26.09 12.86 10.29
C PRO A 276 25.42 11.55 9.83
N ALA A 277 24.42 11.66 8.96
CA ALA A 277 23.69 10.55 8.38
C ALA A 277 24.44 9.97 7.17
N ARG A 278 24.86 8.71 7.24
CA ARG A 278 25.59 8.05 6.15
C ARG A 278 24.62 7.26 5.27
N LEU A 279 24.59 7.58 3.98
CA LEU A 279 23.74 6.91 3.00
C LEU A 279 24.48 5.80 2.24
N PHE A 280 25.33 5.05 2.92
CA PHE A 280 26.04 3.88 2.39
C PHE A 280 26.24 2.84 3.48
N ALA A 281 26.26 1.55 3.10
CA ALA A 281 26.56 0.49 4.05
C ALA A 281 28.00 0.62 4.53
N SER A 282 28.20 0.51 5.83
CA SER A 282 29.57 0.37 6.38
C SER A 282 30.19 -0.94 5.89
N PRO A 283 31.49 -0.97 5.56
CA PRO A 283 32.17 -2.19 5.11
C PRO A 283 32.16 -3.31 6.14
#